data_6968f7e37d0c193784079eeda9fa8ae7
#
_entry.id   6968f7e37d0c193784079eeda9fa8ae7
#
_cell.length_a   1.000
_cell.length_b   1.000
_cell.length_c   1.000
_cell.angle_alpha   90.00
_cell.angle_beta   90.00
_cell.angle_gamma   90.00
#
_symmetry.space_group_name_H-M   'P 1'
#
loop_
_entity.id
_entity.type
_entity.pdbx_description
1 polymer ?
#
loop_
_entity_poly.entity_id
_entity_poly.type
_entity_poly.pdbx_seq_one_letter_code
_entity_poly.pdbx_strand_id
1 'polypeptide(L)'
;MNIAGVVILYHPDIQLLSENIITYVQGLKKLYVYDNSETKTPGIEEALSKLHPFIQYHYFNANEGIAKRLNRAVEEASKNHYDYLLTMDQDSSFKVGDFEKYTSQIQAAAYTNVAQFGVNCQPNFTIPKEQPEEALTLITSGSILNVSLIERVGVFNEDLFIDFVDAEFSYRVVQNGHINLMFSNIILNHALGKLIEGRSLANFKKTLRITHSPIRVYYIIRNGLYLLFKAKGLNAIMKKDVLRCIKILKNDLIYNPELVSVYKNLFSGIFAFLSNKKGEK
;
A
#
# COMPACT_ATOMS: atom_id res chain seq x y z
N MET A 1 20.39 0.95 -10.90
CA MET A 1 18.99 1.05 -11.39
C MET A 1 18.59 2.52 -11.52
N ASN A 2 17.75 2.86 -12.48
CA ASN A 2 17.19 4.20 -12.64
C ASN A 2 15.80 4.23 -11.96
N ILE A 3 15.77 4.56 -10.65
CA ILE A 3 14.59 4.45 -9.78
C ILE A 3 14.16 5.84 -9.33
N ALA A 4 12.87 6.19 -9.57
CA ALA A 4 12.18 7.24 -8.82
C ALA A 4 11.43 6.63 -7.63
N GLY A 5 11.07 7.46 -6.66
CA GLY A 5 10.20 7.05 -5.55
C GLY A 5 9.00 7.96 -5.40
N VAL A 6 7.95 7.45 -4.79
CA VAL A 6 6.81 8.25 -4.30
C VAL A 6 6.48 7.85 -2.88
N VAL A 7 6.23 8.84 -2.03
CA VAL A 7 5.60 8.66 -0.72
C VAL A 7 4.32 9.49 -0.66
N ILE A 8 3.22 8.85 -0.25
CA ILE A 8 1.91 9.49 -0.16
C ILE A 8 1.65 9.84 1.30
N LEU A 9 1.34 11.11 1.53
CA LEU A 9 1.10 11.66 2.86
C LEU A 9 -0.39 11.90 3.11
N TYR A 10 -0.77 11.73 4.37
CA TYR A 10 -2.06 12.18 4.90
C TYR A 10 -1.90 12.58 6.37
N HIS A 11 -1.97 13.88 6.65
CA HIS A 11 -1.69 14.48 7.97
C HIS A 11 -0.38 13.97 8.60
N PRO A 12 0.77 14.16 7.94
CA PRO A 12 2.03 13.57 8.35
C PRO A 12 2.60 14.18 9.63
N ASP A 13 3.28 13.35 10.43
CA ASP A 13 4.27 13.78 11.40
C ASP A 13 5.60 14.02 10.68
N ILE A 14 6.10 15.25 10.70
CA ILE A 14 7.30 15.66 9.95
C ILE A 14 8.55 14.91 10.43
N GLN A 15 8.70 14.74 11.75
CA GLN A 15 9.86 14.08 12.29
C GLN A 15 9.90 12.60 11.88
N LEU A 16 8.81 11.87 12.10
CA LEU A 16 8.69 10.47 11.73
C LEU A 16 8.86 10.28 10.22
N LEU A 17 8.23 11.13 9.40
CA LEU A 17 8.37 11.11 7.95
C LEU A 17 9.83 11.28 7.52
N SER A 18 10.54 12.23 8.13
CA SER A 18 11.95 12.50 7.83
C SER A 18 12.84 11.31 8.17
N GLU A 19 12.64 10.71 9.35
CA GLU A 19 13.36 9.52 9.80
C GLU A 19 13.11 8.32 8.86
N ASN A 20 11.89 8.17 8.35
CA ASN A 20 11.55 7.12 7.41
C ASN A 20 12.19 7.33 6.03
N ILE A 21 12.09 8.54 5.46
CA ILE A 21 12.62 8.88 4.13
C ILE A 21 14.14 8.65 4.05
N ILE A 22 14.89 8.97 5.09
CA ILE A 22 16.36 8.80 5.13
C ILE A 22 16.77 7.35 4.85
N THR A 23 15.92 6.36 5.17
CA THR A 23 16.23 4.93 5.01
C THR A 23 16.29 4.45 3.57
N TYR A 24 15.81 5.25 2.58
CA TYR A 24 15.77 4.85 1.16
C TYR A 24 16.08 5.96 0.16
N VAL A 25 16.05 7.24 0.56
CA VAL A 25 16.18 8.36 -0.39
C VAL A 25 17.50 8.38 -1.15
N GLN A 26 18.60 7.95 -0.53
CA GLN A 26 19.94 7.94 -1.15
C GLN A 26 20.04 7.01 -2.37
N GLY A 27 19.23 5.96 -2.43
CA GLY A 27 19.19 5.03 -3.57
C GLY A 27 18.29 5.48 -4.72
N LEU A 28 17.63 6.64 -4.61
CA LEU A 28 16.71 7.17 -5.62
C LEU A 28 17.32 8.29 -6.44
N LYS A 29 16.87 8.42 -7.69
CA LYS A 29 17.17 9.56 -8.55
C LYS A 29 16.23 10.75 -8.31
N LYS A 30 15.03 10.47 -7.84
CA LYS A 30 13.98 11.44 -7.52
C LYS A 30 13.05 10.85 -6.48
N LEU A 31 12.58 11.66 -5.53
CA LEU A 31 11.50 11.29 -4.62
C LEU A 31 10.36 12.31 -4.75
N TYR A 32 9.21 11.85 -5.20
CA TYR A 32 7.96 12.61 -5.18
C TYR A 32 7.31 12.44 -3.82
N VAL A 33 7.01 13.53 -3.14
CA VAL A 33 6.27 13.55 -1.88
C VAL A 33 4.90 14.16 -2.16
N TYR A 34 3.87 13.32 -2.18
CA TYR A 34 2.51 13.68 -2.55
C TYR A 34 1.64 13.82 -1.32
N ASP A 35 1.35 15.06 -0.92
CA ASP A 35 0.52 15.35 0.25
C ASP A 35 -0.96 15.37 -0.15
N ASN A 36 -1.66 14.36 0.30
CA ASN A 36 -3.09 14.11 0.05
C ASN A 36 -3.98 14.65 1.19
N SER A 37 -3.43 15.51 2.07
CA SER A 37 -4.16 16.13 3.18
C SER A 37 -5.01 17.30 2.70
N GLU A 38 -6.13 17.55 3.36
CA GLU A 38 -7.00 18.72 3.13
C GLU A 38 -6.33 20.01 3.66
N THR A 39 -5.48 19.86 4.67
CA THR A 39 -4.73 20.98 5.26
C THR A 39 -3.25 20.67 5.25
N LYS A 40 -2.47 21.61 4.71
CA LYS A 40 -1.00 21.49 4.64
C LYS A 40 -0.37 21.54 6.04
N THR A 41 0.53 20.59 6.31
CA THR A 41 1.31 20.59 7.56
C THR A 41 2.33 21.72 7.55
N PRO A 42 2.30 22.66 8.52
CA PRO A 42 3.26 23.76 8.57
C PRO A 42 4.71 23.28 8.65
N GLY A 43 5.61 23.89 7.89
CA GLY A 43 7.05 23.59 7.91
C GLY A 43 7.48 22.36 7.11
N ILE A 44 6.56 21.58 6.52
CA ILE A 44 6.88 20.33 5.83
C ILE A 44 7.82 20.55 4.63
N GLU A 45 7.59 21.59 3.81
CA GLU A 45 8.45 21.87 2.63
C GLU A 45 9.87 22.17 3.05
N GLU A 46 10.06 22.99 4.08
CA GLU A 46 11.38 23.32 4.60
C GLU A 46 12.10 22.08 5.16
N ALA A 47 11.39 21.24 5.91
CA ALA A 47 11.96 20.02 6.45
C ALA A 47 12.40 19.07 5.32
N LEU A 48 11.56 18.83 4.31
CA LEU A 48 11.85 17.94 3.19
C LEU A 48 13.00 18.46 2.31
N SER A 49 13.06 19.77 2.06
CA SER A 49 14.13 20.37 1.25
C SER A 49 15.51 20.24 1.89
N LYS A 50 15.57 20.17 3.22
CA LYS A 50 16.82 19.96 4.00
C LYS A 50 17.29 18.50 3.99
N LEU A 51 16.38 17.53 3.75
CA LEU A 51 16.72 16.10 3.77
C LEU A 51 17.53 15.70 2.54
N HIS A 52 17.05 16.08 1.35
CA HIS A 52 17.70 15.69 0.10
C HIS A 52 17.27 16.59 -1.07
N PRO A 53 18.19 17.03 -1.96
CA PRO A 53 17.89 17.97 -3.04
C PRO A 53 16.99 17.38 -4.14
N PHE A 54 16.88 16.04 -4.22
CA PHE A 54 16.02 15.36 -5.21
C PHE A 54 14.60 15.12 -4.73
N ILE A 55 14.23 15.59 -3.53
CA ILE A 55 12.85 15.53 -3.04
C ILE A 55 12.03 16.63 -3.72
N GLN A 56 10.86 16.26 -4.23
CA GLN A 56 9.90 17.17 -4.81
C GLN A 56 8.56 17.01 -4.10
N TYR A 57 8.18 18.03 -3.33
CA TYR A 57 6.92 18.04 -2.61
C TYR A 57 5.79 18.65 -3.45
N HIS A 58 4.61 18.02 -3.41
CA HIS A 58 3.39 18.48 -4.04
C HIS A 58 2.22 18.38 -3.06
N TYR A 59 1.60 19.50 -2.76
CA TYR A 59 0.41 19.60 -1.94
C TYR A 59 -0.84 19.69 -2.83
N PHE A 60 -1.82 18.83 -2.59
CA PHE A 60 -3.02 18.74 -3.44
C PHE A 60 -4.26 19.37 -2.84
N ASN A 61 -4.25 19.73 -1.55
CA ASN A 61 -5.38 20.33 -0.83
C ASN A 61 -6.67 19.50 -0.90
N ALA A 62 -6.56 18.20 -1.07
CA ALA A 62 -7.69 17.28 -1.16
C ALA A 62 -7.22 15.83 -0.97
N ASN A 63 -8.03 15.03 -0.27
CA ASN A 63 -7.85 13.58 -0.23
C ASN A 63 -8.59 12.93 -1.39
N GLU A 64 -7.87 12.57 -2.44
CA GLU A 64 -8.45 11.90 -3.62
C GLU A 64 -8.13 10.39 -3.66
N GLY A 65 -7.72 9.83 -2.53
CA GLY A 65 -7.32 8.42 -2.39
C GLY A 65 -5.89 8.13 -2.83
N ILE A 66 -5.39 6.95 -2.43
CA ILE A 66 -4.00 6.56 -2.73
C ILE A 66 -3.81 6.19 -4.20
N ALA A 67 -4.80 5.55 -4.83
CA ALA A 67 -4.71 5.08 -6.21
C ALA A 67 -4.42 6.23 -7.19
N LYS A 68 -5.10 7.37 -7.04
CA LYS A 68 -4.90 8.54 -7.90
C LYS A 68 -3.49 9.13 -7.75
N ARG A 69 -2.94 9.15 -6.53
CA ARG A 69 -1.57 9.63 -6.29
C ARG A 69 -0.52 8.67 -6.83
N LEU A 70 -0.74 7.37 -6.68
CA LEU A 70 0.12 6.34 -7.29
C LEU A 70 0.12 6.46 -8.82
N ASN A 71 -1.05 6.64 -9.44
CA ASN A 71 -1.16 6.80 -10.89
C ASN A 71 -0.40 8.03 -11.40
N ARG A 72 -0.52 9.15 -10.69
CA ARG A 72 0.27 10.34 -11.01
C ARG A 72 1.77 10.08 -10.91
N ALA A 73 2.22 9.33 -9.91
CA ALA A 73 3.64 8.98 -9.78
C ALA A 73 4.11 8.04 -10.90
N VAL A 74 3.29 7.10 -11.34
CA VAL A 74 3.57 6.24 -12.50
C VAL A 74 3.70 7.09 -13.77
N GLU A 75 2.78 8.03 -14.00
CA GLU A 75 2.82 8.96 -15.13
C GLU A 75 4.11 9.81 -15.12
N GLU A 76 4.48 10.38 -13.98
CA GLU A 76 5.72 11.15 -13.83
C GLU A 76 6.97 10.28 -14.03
N ALA A 77 6.94 9.03 -13.54
CA ALA A 77 8.04 8.10 -13.72
C ALA A 77 8.23 7.73 -15.20
N SER A 78 7.14 7.42 -15.91
CA SER A 78 7.14 7.13 -17.34
C SER A 78 7.63 8.33 -18.16
N LYS A 79 7.07 9.52 -17.93
CA LYS A 79 7.42 10.77 -18.62
C LYS A 79 8.89 11.16 -18.46
N ASN A 80 9.47 10.89 -17.31
CA ASN A 80 10.88 11.18 -17.00
C ASN A 80 11.82 10.00 -17.26
N HIS A 81 11.33 8.94 -17.92
CA HIS A 81 12.11 7.77 -18.34
C HIS A 81 12.80 7.03 -17.16
N TYR A 82 12.13 6.94 -16.00
CA TYR A 82 12.57 6.05 -14.94
C TYR A 82 12.16 4.61 -15.26
N ASP A 83 13.07 3.66 -15.03
CA ASP A 83 12.81 2.25 -15.28
C ASP A 83 11.89 1.66 -14.19
N TYR A 84 12.05 2.18 -12.96
CA TYR A 84 11.37 1.69 -11.78
C TYR A 84 10.81 2.82 -10.92
N LEU A 85 9.72 2.51 -10.21
CA LEU A 85 9.09 3.40 -9.23
C LEU A 85 8.95 2.69 -7.88
N LEU A 86 9.67 3.16 -6.85
CA LEU A 86 9.44 2.77 -5.47
C LEU A 86 8.17 3.46 -4.94
N THR A 87 7.25 2.70 -4.35
CA THR A 87 6.06 3.22 -3.67
C THR A 87 6.18 3.03 -2.16
N MET A 88 5.90 4.09 -1.38
CA MET A 88 6.05 4.09 0.08
C MET A 88 4.85 4.74 0.77
N ASP A 89 4.50 4.20 1.93
CA ASP A 89 3.61 4.87 2.87
C ASP A 89 4.43 5.76 3.81
N GLN A 90 3.83 6.81 4.36
CA GLN A 90 4.52 7.79 5.22
C GLN A 90 5.07 7.22 6.53
N ASP A 91 4.50 6.10 7.00
CA ASP A 91 4.84 5.41 8.24
C ASP A 91 5.76 4.20 8.05
N SER A 92 6.38 4.09 6.87
CA SER A 92 7.20 2.95 6.49
C SER A 92 8.66 3.30 6.31
N SER A 93 9.53 2.42 6.80
CA SER A 93 11.00 2.55 6.70
C SER A 93 11.67 1.21 6.44
N PHE A 94 12.76 1.22 5.67
CA PHE A 94 13.61 0.05 5.53
C PHE A 94 14.52 -0.10 6.74
N LYS A 95 14.85 -1.35 7.09
CA LYS A 95 15.97 -1.60 7.98
C LYS A 95 17.27 -1.11 7.31
N VAL A 96 18.22 -0.64 8.12
CA VAL A 96 19.51 -0.11 7.63
C VAL A 96 20.18 -1.13 6.69
N GLY A 97 20.51 -0.69 5.47
CA GLY A 97 21.13 -1.52 4.41
C GLY A 97 20.18 -2.39 3.61
N ASP A 98 18.93 -2.54 4.03
CA ASP A 98 17.97 -3.41 3.32
C ASP A 98 17.52 -2.82 1.98
N PHE A 99 17.43 -1.50 1.84
CA PHE A 99 17.06 -0.89 0.56
C PHE A 99 18.13 -1.08 -0.51
N GLU A 100 19.41 -0.90 -0.16
CA GLU A 100 20.55 -1.14 -1.04
C GLU A 100 20.66 -2.62 -1.43
N LYS A 101 20.46 -3.52 -0.46
CA LYS A 101 20.42 -4.97 -0.70
C LYS A 101 19.29 -5.33 -1.67
N TYR A 102 18.09 -4.77 -1.47
CA TYR A 102 16.91 -4.99 -2.30
C TYR A 102 17.15 -4.58 -3.76
N THR A 103 17.60 -3.34 -3.98
CA THR A 103 17.88 -2.83 -5.32
C THR A 103 19.01 -3.58 -6.02
N SER A 104 20.05 -3.99 -5.27
CA SER A 104 21.14 -4.80 -5.80
C SER A 104 20.70 -6.20 -6.23
N GLN A 105 19.83 -6.86 -5.46
CA GLN A 105 19.27 -8.17 -5.82
C GLN A 105 18.39 -8.10 -7.08
N ILE A 106 17.56 -7.06 -7.21
CA ILE A 106 16.74 -6.85 -8.43
C ILE A 106 17.64 -6.63 -9.63
N GLN A 107 18.67 -5.81 -9.51
CA GLN A 107 19.58 -5.48 -10.61
C GLN A 107 20.40 -6.69 -11.05
N ALA A 108 20.90 -7.48 -10.12
CA ALA A 108 21.75 -8.65 -10.41
C ALA A 108 21.01 -9.75 -11.18
N ALA A 109 19.71 -9.94 -10.90
CA ALA A 109 18.92 -11.01 -11.52
C ALA A 109 18.28 -10.61 -12.85
N ALA A 110 18.29 -9.32 -13.24
CA ALA A 110 17.78 -8.79 -14.51
C ALA A 110 16.39 -9.35 -14.90
N TYR A 111 15.43 -9.30 -13.98
CA TYR A 111 14.08 -9.83 -14.18
C TYR A 111 13.35 -9.13 -15.34
N THR A 112 12.85 -9.88 -16.32
CA THR A 112 12.17 -9.34 -17.51
C THR A 112 10.65 -9.37 -17.43
N ASN A 113 10.07 -10.25 -16.60
CA ASN A 113 8.61 -10.46 -16.50
C ASN A 113 8.02 -10.14 -15.12
N VAL A 114 8.79 -9.48 -14.25
CA VAL A 114 8.32 -9.07 -12.93
C VAL A 114 7.82 -7.63 -12.99
N ALA A 115 6.50 -7.45 -12.79
CA ALA A 115 5.86 -6.14 -12.82
C ALA A 115 5.95 -5.42 -11.46
N GLN A 116 5.95 -6.19 -10.38
CA GLN A 116 6.00 -5.67 -9.02
C GLN A 116 6.94 -6.53 -8.16
N PHE A 117 7.88 -5.87 -7.52
CA PHE A 117 8.72 -6.43 -6.48
C PHE A 117 8.20 -5.94 -5.13
N GLY A 118 8.21 -6.79 -4.11
CA GLY A 118 7.76 -6.45 -2.77
C GLY A 118 8.70 -6.98 -1.69
N VAL A 119 8.49 -6.53 -0.47
CA VAL A 119 9.33 -6.82 0.68
C VAL A 119 8.52 -7.31 1.88
N ASN A 120 9.20 -7.84 2.89
CA ASN A 120 8.56 -8.40 4.08
C ASN A 120 8.15 -7.29 5.07
N CYS A 121 6.86 -6.98 5.14
CA CYS A 121 6.27 -6.08 6.11
C CYS A 121 5.77 -6.79 7.40
N GLN A 122 5.95 -8.12 7.50
CA GLN A 122 5.51 -8.94 8.64
C GLN A 122 6.62 -9.90 9.09
N PRO A 123 7.77 -9.40 9.56
CA PRO A 123 8.94 -10.24 9.86
C PRO A 123 8.69 -11.27 10.96
N ASN A 124 7.74 -11.04 11.86
CA ASN A 124 7.38 -11.99 12.92
C ASN A 124 6.54 -13.18 12.42
N PHE A 125 5.99 -13.10 11.21
CA PHE A 125 5.10 -14.13 10.63
C PHE A 125 5.66 -14.75 9.35
N THR A 126 6.73 -14.19 8.81
CA THR A 126 7.33 -14.64 7.55
C THR A 126 8.75 -15.13 7.80
N ILE A 127 9.04 -16.35 7.42
CA ILE A 127 10.41 -16.91 7.48
C ILE A 127 11.21 -16.31 6.32
N PRO A 128 12.32 -15.59 6.59
CA PRO A 128 13.16 -15.04 5.54
C PRO A 128 13.78 -16.15 4.68
N LYS A 129 13.74 -15.97 3.36
CA LYS A 129 14.39 -16.86 2.38
C LYS A 129 15.41 -16.08 1.58
N GLU A 130 16.50 -16.75 1.22
CA GLU A 130 17.57 -16.16 0.39
C GLU A 130 17.07 -15.79 -1.01
N GLN A 131 16.24 -16.65 -1.61
CA GLN A 131 15.67 -16.44 -2.93
C GLN A 131 14.27 -15.83 -2.81
N PRO A 132 13.92 -14.84 -3.66
CA PRO A 132 12.58 -14.30 -3.72
C PRO A 132 11.58 -15.32 -4.26
N GLU A 133 10.31 -15.14 -3.91
CA GLU A 133 9.22 -16.04 -4.29
C GLU A 133 8.08 -15.28 -4.97
N GLU A 134 7.38 -15.96 -5.87
CA GLU A 134 6.16 -15.43 -6.44
C GLU A 134 5.09 -15.25 -5.37
N ALA A 135 4.42 -14.11 -5.40
CA ALA A 135 3.34 -13.76 -4.48
C ALA A 135 2.06 -13.46 -5.25
N LEU A 136 0.92 -13.85 -4.67
CA LEU A 136 -0.37 -13.52 -5.24
C LEU A 136 -0.66 -12.02 -5.13
N THR A 137 -0.32 -11.43 -3.98
CA THR A 137 -0.51 -10.02 -3.69
C THR A 137 0.71 -9.45 -2.97
N LEU A 138 1.01 -8.19 -3.24
CA LEU A 138 2.00 -7.37 -2.54
C LEU A 138 1.33 -6.07 -2.10
N ILE A 139 1.75 -5.51 -0.98
CA ILE A 139 1.31 -4.17 -0.57
C ILE A 139 2.06 -3.10 -1.37
N THR A 140 1.50 -1.92 -1.47
CA THR A 140 2.15 -0.80 -2.16
C THR A 140 3.38 -0.28 -1.41
N SER A 141 3.37 -0.29 -0.08
CA SER A 141 4.51 0.19 0.70
C SER A 141 5.74 -0.73 0.57
N GLY A 142 6.88 -0.16 0.19
CA GLY A 142 8.12 -0.90 -0.09
C GLY A 142 8.12 -1.64 -1.43
N SER A 143 7.11 -1.46 -2.27
CA SER A 143 7.08 -2.07 -3.59
C SER A 143 7.87 -1.26 -4.62
N ILE A 144 8.64 -1.97 -5.45
CA ILE A 144 9.28 -1.41 -6.65
C ILE A 144 8.51 -1.90 -7.87
N LEU A 145 7.98 -0.96 -8.63
CA LEU A 145 7.18 -1.22 -9.84
C LEU A 145 8.06 -1.10 -11.09
N ASN A 146 7.94 -2.03 -12.02
CA ASN A 146 8.55 -1.93 -13.34
C ASN A 146 7.65 -1.05 -14.22
N VAL A 147 8.06 0.19 -14.51
CA VAL A 147 7.24 1.21 -15.18
C VAL A 147 6.76 0.72 -16.54
N SER A 148 7.60 0.07 -17.33
CA SER A 148 7.23 -0.42 -18.66
C SER A 148 6.17 -1.53 -18.65
N LEU A 149 6.13 -2.36 -17.60
CA LEU A 149 5.13 -3.39 -17.44
C LEU A 149 3.82 -2.84 -16.85
N ILE A 150 3.87 -1.81 -16.00
CA ILE A 150 2.68 -1.12 -15.51
C ILE A 150 1.85 -0.55 -16.66
N GLU A 151 2.48 0.01 -17.67
CA GLU A 151 1.78 0.51 -18.86
C GLU A 151 0.98 -0.58 -19.59
N ARG A 152 1.45 -1.82 -19.55
CA ARG A 152 0.76 -2.99 -20.13
C ARG A 152 -0.33 -3.57 -19.23
N VAL A 153 -0.06 -3.67 -17.94
CA VAL A 153 -1.02 -4.17 -16.92
C VAL A 153 -2.16 -3.18 -16.71
N GLY A 154 -1.90 -1.89 -16.92
CA GLY A 154 -2.75 -0.77 -16.57
C GLY A 154 -2.48 -0.23 -15.17
N VAL A 155 -2.76 1.03 -14.96
CA VAL A 155 -2.53 1.77 -13.70
C VAL A 155 -3.49 1.32 -12.57
N PHE A 156 -3.30 1.81 -11.37
CA PHE A 156 -4.14 1.48 -10.21
C PHE A 156 -5.60 1.90 -10.41
N ASN A 157 -6.52 1.12 -9.85
CA ASN A 157 -7.96 1.37 -9.97
C ASN A 157 -8.40 2.49 -9.00
N GLU A 158 -8.65 3.69 -9.50
CA GLU A 158 -9.03 4.87 -8.71
C GLU A 158 -10.41 4.74 -8.07
N ASP A 159 -11.30 3.90 -8.63
CA ASP A 159 -12.62 3.63 -8.07
C ASP A 159 -12.56 3.05 -6.64
N LEU A 160 -11.44 2.44 -6.28
CA LEU A 160 -11.25 1.83 -4.95
C LEU A 160 -10.91 2.87 -3.88
N PHE A 161 -10.28 3.99 -4.21
CA PHE A 161 -9.85 5.06 -3.32
C PHE A 161 -8.76 4.63 -2.32
N ILE A 162 -9.06 3.71 -1.40
CA ILE A 162 -8.18 3.07 -0.41
C ILE A 162 -8.67 1.66 -0.12
N ASP A 163 -7.82 0.79 0.42
CA ASP A 163 -8.08 -0.63 0.67
C ASP A 163 -8.36 -1.44 -0.62
N PHE A 164 -7.70 -2.57 -0.76
CA PHE A 164 -7.70 -3.42 -1.96
C PHE A 164 -7.09 -2.80 -3.23
N VAL A 165 -6.55 -1.59 -3.20
CA VAL A 165 -5.88 -0.97 -4.34
C VAL A 165 -4.67 -1.81 -4.78
N ASP A 166 -3.88 -2.23 -3.82
CA ASP A 166 -2.71 -3.10 -3.95
C ASP A 166 -3.07 -4.53 -4.40
N ALA A 167 -4.07 -5.14 -3.75
CA ALA A 167 -4.50 -6.49 -4.08
C ALA A 167 -5.11 -6.57 -5.50
N GLU A 168 -5.97 -5.61 -5.86
CA GLU A 168 -6.56 -5.53 -7.21
C GLU A 168 -5.49 -5.40 -8.28
N PHE A 169 -4.52 -4.51 -8.05
CA PHE A 169 -3.41 -4.32 -8.96
C PHE A 169 -2.57 -5.60 -9.10
N SER A 170 -2.21 -6.23 -7.97
CA SER A 170 -1.46 -7.49 -7.95
C SER A 170 -2.20 -8.62 -8.70
N TYR A 171 -3.52 -8.72 -8.57
CA TYR A 171 -4.31 -9.71 -9.33
C TYR A 171 -4.24 -9.44 -10.84
N ARG A 172 -4.33 -8.18 -11.27
CA ARG A 172 -4.19 -7.83 -12.70
C ARG A 172 -2.80 -8.13 -13.24
N VAL A 173 -1.74 -7.94 -12.46
CA VAL A 173 -0.38 -8.37 -12.83
C VAL A 173 -0.38 -9.85 -13.19
N VAL A 174 -0.90 -10.72 -12.30
CA VAL A 174 -0.97 -12.17 -12.53
C VAL A 174 -1.89 -12.53 -13.69
N GLN A 175 -3.04 -11.86 -13.85
CA GLN A 175 -3.99 -12.09 -14.96
C GLN A 175 -3.39 -11.76 -16.34
N ASN A 176 -2.48 -10.78 -16.39
CA ASN A 176 -1.76 -10.40 -17.61
C ASN A 176 -0.49 -11.25 -17.86
N GLY A 177 -0.28 -12.32 -17.09
CA GLY A 177 0.86 -13.23 -17.26
C GLY A 177 2.19 -12.69 -16.73
N HIS A 178 2.15 -11.64 -15.91
CA HIS A 178 3.31 -11.10 -15.22
C HIS A 178 3.41 -11.59 -13.77
N ILE A 179 4.51 -11.31 -13.12
CA ILE A 179 4.87 -11.83 -11.80
C ILE A 179 4.90 -10.70 -10.77
N ASN A 180 4.34 -10.96 -9.59
CA ASN A 180 4.62 -10.25 -8.35
C ASN A 180 5.68 -11.06 -7.59
N LEU A 181 6.79 -10.45 -7.21
CA LEU A 181 7.93 -11.14 -6.60
C LEU A 181 8.23 -10.58 -5.20
N MET A 182 8.21 -11.44 -4.18
CA MET A 182 8.42 -11.09 -2.77
C MET A 182 9.86 -11.41 -2.33
N PHE A 183 10.57 -10.43 -1.82
CA PHE A 183 11.86 -10.56 -1.15
C PHE A 183 11.66 -10.65 0.37
N SER A 184 11.48 -11.85 0.88
CA SER A 184 11.18 -12.07 2.30
C SER A 184 12.37 -11.80 3.24
N ASN A 185 13.60 -11.71 2.70
CA ASN A 185 14.82 -11.35 3.41
C ASN A 185 15.11 -9.85 3.48
N ILE A 186 14.24 -9.02 2.92
CA ILE A 186 14.26 -7.55 3.00
C ILE A 186 13.14 -7.12 3.93
N ILE A 187 13.46 -6.37 4.98
CA ILE A 187 12.50 -6.02 6.02
C ILE A 187 12.05 -4.57 5.88
N LEU A 188 10.74 -4.38 5.84
CA LEU A 188 10.09 -3.09 5.93
C LEU A 188 9.41 -2.96 7.31
N ASN A 189 9.76 -1.94 8.07
CA ASN A 189 8.98 -1.53 9.23
C ASN A 189 7.74 -0.80 8.71
N HIS A 190 6.56 -1.32 9.04
CA HIS A 190 5.28 -0.77 8.61
C HIS A 190 4.22 -0.99 9.69
N ALA A 191 3.44 0.03 10.00
CA ALA A 191 2.39 -0.03 11.02
C ALA A 191 1.10 -0.65 10.44
N LEU A 192 0.80 -1.89 10.82
CA LEU A 192 -0.40 -2.61 10.39
C LEU A 192 -1.61 -2.29 11.28
N GLY A 193 -2.25 -1.12 11.08
CA GLY A 193 -3.46 -0.75 11.80
C GLY A 193 -3.23 -0.42 13.29
N LYS A 194 -4.32 -0.26 14.06
CA LYS A 194 -4.28 0.07 15.49
C LYS A 194 -4.41 -1.20 16.32
N LEU A 195 -3.41 -1.45 17.19
CA LEU A 195 -3.47 -2.54 18.16
C LEU A 195 -4.34 -2.14 19.36
N ILE A 196 -5.32 -2.98 19.68
CA ILE A 196 -6.12 -2.88 20.89
C ILE A 196 -6.03 -4.15 21.72
N GLU A 197 -6.13 -4.03 23.04
CA GLU A 197 -6.26 -5.16 23.93
C GLU A 197 -7.75 -5.53 24.07
N GLY A 198 -8.08 -6.77 23.81
CA GLY A 198 -9.45 -7.29 23.96
C GLY A 198 -9.46 -8.69 24.56
N ARG A 199 -10.52 -9.02 25.32
CA ARG A 199 -10.70 -10.39 25.81
C ARG A 199 -11.29 -11.29 24.74
N SER A 200 -10.68 -12.44 24.50
CA SER A 200 -11.20 -13.46 23.58
C SER A 200 -12.56 -13.97 24.05
N LEU A 201 -13.54 -14.01 23.16
CA LEU A 201 -14.86 -14.57 23.46
C LEU A 201 -14.83 -16.09 23.74
N ALA A 202 -13.79 -16.79 23.27
CA ALA A 202 -13.68 -18.24 23.42
C ALA A 202 -13.07 -18.68 24.74
N ASN A 203 -12.11 -17.91 25.29
CA ASN A 203 -11.35 -18.34 26.49
C ASN A 203 -11.10 -17.21 27.49
N PHE A 204 -11.69 -16.03 27.28
CA PHE A 204 -11.59 -14.83 28.13
C PHE A 204 -10.15 -14.32 28.36
N LYS A 205 -9.13 -14.87 27.66
CA LYS A 205 -7.76 -14.40 27.75
C LYS A 205 -7.60 -13.06 27.03
N LYS A 206 -6.77 -12.19 27.59
CA LYS A 206 -6.37 -10.94 26.93
C LYS A 206 -5.53 -11.24 25.70
N THR A 207 -5.86 -10.63 24.57
CA THR A 207 -5.16 -10.77 23.30
C THR A 207 -5.08 -9.41 22.61
N LEU A 208 -3.96 -9.14 21.95
CA LEU A 208 -3.81 -7.99 21.06
C LEU A 208 -4.53 -8.28 19.74
N ARG A 209 -5.27 -7.29 19.27
CA ARG A 209 -6.04 -7.37 18.03
C ARG A 209 -5.81 -6.14 17.18
N ILE A 210 -5.70 -6.34 15.88
CA ILE A 210 -5.64 -5.24 14.90
C ILE A 210 -7.07 -4.82 14.61
N THR A 211 -7.33 -3.52 14.71
CA THR A 211 -8.58 -2.87 14.31
C THR A 211 -8.29 -1.71 13.37
N HIS A 212 -9.28 -1.32 12.60
CA HIS A 212 -9.22 -0.24 11.64
C HIS A 212 -10.09 0.96 12.10
N SER A 213 -9.86 2.11 11.52
CA SER A 213 -10.80 3.23 11.69
C SER A 213 -12.16 2.88 11.06
N PRO A 214 -13.29 3.36 11.61
CA PRO A 214 -14.61 3.03 11.08
C PRO A 214 -14.77 3.32 9.58
N ILE A 215 -14.15 4.37 9.05
CA ILE A 215 -14.20 4.71 7.63
C ILE A 215 -13.53 3.63 6.76
N ARG A 216 -12.47 2.98 7.22
CA ARG A 216 -11.83 1.88 6.47
C ARG A 216 -12.75 0.65 6.38
N VAL A 217 -13.59 0.40 7.39
CA VAL A 217 -14.60 -0.68 7.31
C VAL A 217 -15.53 -0.48 6.11
N TYR A 218 -15.94 0.78 5.83
CA TYR A 218 -16.72 1.10 4.63
C TYR A 218 -15.97 0.69 3.35
N TYR A 219 -14.70 1.11 3.20
CA TYR A 219 -13.94 0.81 1.99
C TYR A 219 -13.64 -0.68 1.85
N ILE A 220 -13.22 -1.35 2.92
CA ILE A 220 -12.92 -2.79 2.90
C ILE A 220 -14.14 -3.60 2.45
N ILE A 221 -15.35 -3.31 2.97
CA ILE A 221 -16.55 -4.06 2.59
C ILE A 221 -17.01 -3.70 1.17
N ARG A 222 -17.06 -2.41 0.79
CA ARG A 222 -17.46 -1.98 -0.55
C ARG A 222 -16.55 -2.56 -1.62
N ASN A 223 -15.24 -2.42 -1.45
CA ASN A 223 -14.24 -2.84 -2.43
C ASN A 223 -14.12 -4.36 -2.48
N GLY A 224 -14.15 -5.03 -1.32
CA GLY A 224 -14.16 -6.48 -1.27
C GLY A 224 -15.36 -7.11 -2.00
N LEU A 225 -16.57 -6.56 -1.78
CA LEU A 225 -17.77 -6.99 -2.52
C LEU A 225 -17.66 -6.68 -4.02
N TYR A 226 -17.10 -5.52 -4.40
CA TYR A 226 -16.84 -5.20 -5.80
C TYR A 226 -15.91 -6.24 -6.44
N LEU A 227 -14.80 -6.58 -5.80
CA LEU A 227 -13.85 -7.59 -6.30
C LEU A 227 -14.50 -8.97 -6.42
N LEU A 228 -15.31 -9.38 -5.45
CA LEU A 228 -15.96 -10.71 -5.47
C LEU A 228 -17.02 -10.86 -6.56
N PHE A 229 -17.79 -9.80 -6.82
CA PHE A 229 -19.02 -9.91 -7.62
C PHE A 229 -19.00 -9.12 -8.94
N LYS A 230 -18.21 -8.05 -9.05
CA LYS A 230 -18.20 -7.18 -10.24
C LYS A 230 -16.86 -7.18 -10.99
N ALA A 231 -15.73 -7.43 -10.33
CA ALA A 231 -14.45 -7.48 -11.01
C ALA A 231 -14.35 -8.73 -11.90
N LYS A 232 -13.83 -8.52 -13.11
CA LYS A 232 -13.65 -9.60 -14.08
C LYS A 232 -12.34 -10.34 -13.85
N GLY A 233 -12.30 -11.63 -14.22
CA GLY A 233 -11.08 -12.42 -14.29
C GLY A 233 -10.56 -12.99 -12.97
N LEU A 234 -11.15 -12.67 -11.79
CA LEU A 234 -10.69 -13.25 -10.53
C LEU A 234 -10.98 -14.76 -10.47
N ASN A 235 -9.92 -15.55 -10.33
CA ASN A 235 -10.01 -16.99 -10.12
C ASN A 235 -10.40 -17.35 -8.68
N ALA A 236 -10.57 -18.65 -8.38
CA ALA A 236 -10.97 -19.11 -7.04
C ALA A 236 -9.97 -18.76 -5.93
N ILE A 237 -8.67 -18.75 -6.24
CA ILE A 237 -7.61 -18.41 -5.27
C ILE A 237 -7.69 -16.93 -4.92
N MET A 238 -7.82 -16.05 -5.92
CA MET A 238 -7.96 -14.60 -5.72
C MET A 238 -9.21 -14.27 -4.92
N LYS A 239 -10.37 -14.90 -5.24
CA LYS A 239 -11.60 -14.72 -4.46
C LYS A 239 -11.48 -15.19 -3.02
N LYS A 240 -10.76 -16.30 -2.78
CA LYS A 240 -10.49 -16.78 -1.42
C LYS A 240 -9.62 -15.79 -0.65
N ASP A 241 -8.67 -15.14 -1.30
CA ASP A 241 -7.82 -14.12 -0.70
C ASP A 241 -8.65 -12.87 -0.33
N VAL A 242 -9.49 -12.37 -1.23
CA VAL A 242 -10.43 -11.26 -0.93
C VAL A 242 -11.32 -11.59 0.27
N LEU A 243 -11.88 -12.81 0.32
CA LEU A 243 -12.69 -13.25 1.48
C LEU A 243 -11.87 -13.29 2.78
N ARG A 244 -10.60 -13.66 2.71
CA ARG A 244 -9.70 -13.62 3.87
C ARG A 244 -9.50 -12.19 4.36
N CYS A 245 -9.28 -11.23 3.47
CA CYS A 245 -9.16 -9.82 3.80
C CYS A 245 -10.46 -9.26 4.43
N ILE A 246 -11.64 -9.61 3.89
CA ILE A 246 -12.92 -9.20 4.50
C ILE A 246 -13.10 -9.79 5.91
N LYS A 247 -12.64 -11.02 6.14
CA LYS A 247 -12.73 -11.67 7.47
C LYS A 247 -11.96 -10.93 8.57
N ILE A 248 -10.97 -10.10 8.21
CA ILE A 248 -10.25 -9.26 9.18
C ILE A 248 -11.21 -8.31 9.91
N LEU A 249 -12.29 -7.84 9.26
CA LEU A 249 -13.32 -7.01 9.86
C LEU A 249 -14.01 -7.63 11.07
N LYS A 250 -13.89 -8.96 11.30
CA LYS A 250 -14.41 -9.60 12.51
C LYS A 250 -13.92 -8.92 13.79
N ASN A 251 -12.65 -8.46 13.81
CA ASN A 251 -12.12 -7.76 14.98
C ASN A 251 -12.79 -6.40 15.15
N ASP A 252 -13.02 -5.67 14.07
CA ASP A 252 -13.69 -4.37 14.09
C ASP A 252 -15.13 -4.49 14.56
N LEU A 253 -15.86 -5.50 14.08
CA LEU A 253 -17.26 -5.74 14.43
C LEU A 253 -17.48 -6.15 15.89
N ILE A 254 -16.45 -6.63 16.59
CA ILE A 254 -16.58 -7.17 17.97
C ILE A 254 -15.85 -6.31 18.99
N TYR A 255 -14.68 -5.78 18.65
CA TYR A 255 -13.74 -5.22 19.62
C TYR A 255 -13.42 -3.75 19.38
N ASN A 256 -13.84 -3.15 18.26
CA ASN A 256 -13.56 -1.75 17.98
C ASN A 256 -14.25 -0.85 19.03
N PRO A 257 -13.55 0.12 19.63
CA PRO A 257 -14.15 1.03 20.61
C PRO A 257 -15.29 1.88 20.04
N GLU A 258 -15.37 2.03 18.72
CA GLU A 258 -16.38 2.83 18.01
C GLU A 258 -17.42 1.94 17.28
N LEU A 259 -17.95 0.92 17.94
CA LEU A 259 -18.84 -0.08 17.33
C LEU A 259 -20.00 0.53 16.53
N VAL A 260 -20.66 1.58 17.06
CA VAL A 260 -21.78 2.24 16.37
C VAL A 260 -21.33 2.81 15.03
N SER A 261 -20.18 3.51 14.98
CA SER A 261 -19.58 4.03 13.75
C SER A 261 -19.16 2.91 12.80
N VAL A 262 -18.61 1.80 13.33
CA VAL A 262 -18.23 0.61 12.57
C VAL A 262 -19.43 0.02 11.85
N TYR A 263 -20.52 -0.26 12.55
CA TYR A 263 -21.74 -0.83 11.95
C TYR A 263 -22.38 0.13 10.94
N LYS A 264 -22.41 1.45 11.24
CA LYS A 264 -22.90 2.47 10.28
C LYS A 264 -22.08 2.43 8.99
N ASN A 265 -20.76 2.34 9.08
CA ASN A 265 -19.88 2.27 7.93
C ASN A 265 -19.96 0.94 7.18
N LEU A 266 -20.15 -0.18 7.88
CA LEU A 266 -20.40 -1.49 7.28
C LEU A 266 -21.63 -1.45 6.36
N PHE A 267 -22.79 -1.02 6.89
CA PHE A 267 -24.02 -0.95 6.11
C PHE A 267 -23.93 0.08 4.99
N SER A 268 -23.28 1.22 5.23
CA SER A 268 -23.02 2.22 4.19
C SER A 268 -22.15 1.67 3.06
N GLY A 269 -21.14 0.84 3.37
CA GLY A 269 -20.28 0.18 2.38
C GLY A 269 -21.06 -0.86 1.54
N ILE A 270 -21.94 -1.64 2.16
CA ILE A 270 -22.81 -2.58 1.46
C ILE A 270 -23.77 -1.81 0.52
N PHE A 271 -24.40 -0.75 1.01
CA PHE A 271 -25.28 0.08 0.19
C PHE A 271 -24.54 0.73 -0.99
N ALA A 272 -23.33 1.24 -0.75
CA ALA A 272 -22.49 1.82 -1.79
C ALA A 272 -22.14 0.80 -2.88
N PHE A 273 -21.83 -0.45 -2.51
CA PHE A 273 -21.64 -1.54 -3.48
C PHE A 273 -22.91 -1.81 -4.30
N LEU A 274 -24.08 -1.90 -3.66
CA LEU A 274 -25.37 -2.14 -4.33
C LEU A 274 -25.73 -0.99 -5.29
N SER A 275 -25.50 0.26 -4.89
CA SER A 275 -25.75 1.46 -5.69
C SER A 275 -24.62 1.79 -6.70
N ASN A 276 -23.60 0.95 -6.78
CA ASN A 276 -22.44 1.13 -7.66
C ASN A 276 -21.66 2.44 -7.41
N LYS A 277 -21.65 2.93 -6.15
CA LYS A 277 -20.87 4.11 -5.77
C LYS A 277 -19.37 3.79 -5.78
N LYS A 278 -18.57 4.65 -6.39
CA LYS A 278 -17.12 4.51 -6.58
C LYS A 278 -16.38 5.69 -5.94
N GLY A 279 -15.06 5.56 -5.79
CA GLY A 279 -14.21 6.65 -5.30
C GLY A 279 -14.45 6.96 -3.83
N GLU A 280 -14.41 8.24 -3.50
CA GLU A 280 -14.60 8.75 -2.14
C GLU A 280 -16.02 8.47 -1.60
N LYS A 281 -16.10 8.29 -0.28
CA LYS A 281 -17.36 8.01 0.42
C LYS A 281 -18.36 9.16 0.36
#